data_ce9ec4d026a74f13b367116ad04dd858
#
_entry.id   ce9ec4d026a74f13b367116ad04dd858
#
_cell.length_a   1.000
_cell.length_b   1.000
_cell.length_c   1.000
_cell.angle_alpha   90.00
_cell.angle_beta   90.00
_cell.angle_gamma   90.00
#
_symmetry.space_group_name_H-M   'P 1'
#
loop_
_entity.id
_entity.type
_entity.pdbx_description
1 polymer ?
#
loop_
_entity_poly.entity_id
_entity_poly.type
_entity_poly.pdbx_seq_one_letter_code
_entity_poly.pdbx_strand_id
1 'polypeptide(L)'
;MADRVRTASVGLGWWGRELAKAARATGRFEITTCFARTPETRQEFASQVGCATASSLEGVLSDPDVEALLVATSHQSHREIIEAAADAGKHVFVEKPLTLSVEDGRAAVQAAETAGIVLQVGHQRRRLPAHREMRHLIESGEIGDI
;
A
#
# COMPACT_ATOMS: atom_id res chain seq x y z
N MET A 1 13.69 -18.52 -9.96
CA MET A 1 13.35 -17.06 -9.85
C MET A 1 12.62 -16.91 -8.53
N ALA A 2 12.90 -15.87 -7.73
CA ALA A 2 12.10 -15.64 -6.52
C ALA A 2 10.64 -15.37 -6.93
N ASP A 3 9.68 -15.98 -6.23
CA ASP A 3 8.26 -15.73 -6.46
C ASP A 3 7.98 -14.23 -6.24
N ARG A 4 7.28 -13.63 -7.19
CA ARG A 4 6.83 -12.24 -7.07
C ARG A 4 5.57 -12.20 -6.24
N VAL A 5 5.46 -11.20 -5.38
CA VAL A 5 4.21 -10.95 -4.64
C VAL A 5 3.16 -10.43 -5.61
N ARG A 6 2.08 -11.17 -5.78
CA ARG A 6 0.93 -10.80 -6.63
C ARG A 6 0.09 -9.76 -5.90
N THR A 7 -0.06 -8.60 -6.53
CA THR A 7 -0.50 -7.40 -5.83
C THR A 7 -1.64 -6.73 -6.59
N ALA A 8 -2.66 -6.28 -5.88
CA ALA A 8 -3.70 -5.41 -6.40
C ALA A 8 -3.36 -3.94 -6.14
N SER A 9 -3.56 -3.07 -7.14
CA SER A 9 -3.47 -1.62 -6.95
C SER A 9 -4.84 -1.03 -6.67
N VAL A 10 -5.04 -0.40 -5.50
CA VAL A 10 -6.30 0.17 -5.03
C VAL A 10 -6.15 1.67 -4.83
N GLY A 11 -6.91 2.45 -5.64
CA GLY A 11 -6.71 3.90 -5.74
C GLY A 11 -5.68 4.24 -6.83
N LEU A 12 -6.17 4.65 -8.02
CA LEU A 12 -5.41 4.76 -9.25
C LEU A 12 -5.15 6.21 -9.67
N GLY A 13 -5.12 7.12 -8.70
CA GLY A 13 -4.70 8.50 -8.90
C GLY A 13 -3.20 8.61 -9.21
N TRP A 14 -2.69 9.82 -9.33
CA TRP A 14 -1.28 10.06 -9.65
C TRP A 14 -0.34 9.25 -8.73
N TRP A 15 -0.58 9.29 -7.41
CA TRP A 15 0.29 8.60 -6.46
C TRP A 15 0.18 7.06 -6.56
N GLY A 16 -1.02 6.52 -6.79
CA GLY A 16 -1.19 5.08 -7.02
C GLY A 16 -0.43 4.58 -8.26
N ARG A 17 -0.37 5.39 -9.31
CA ARG A 17 0.42 5.09 -10.53
C ARG A 17 1.92 5.08 -10.24
N GLU A 18 2.43 6.09 -9.49
CA GLU A 18 3.84 6.13 -9.10
C GLU A 18 4.22 4.95 -8.18
N LEU A 19 3.33 4.59 -7.26
CA LEU A 19 3.54 3.45 -6.36
C LEU A 19 3.61 2.12 -7.13
N ALA A 20 2.68 1.89 -8.05
CA ALA A 20 2.67 0.71 -8.90
C ALA A 20 3.93 0.63 -9.79
N LYS A 21 4.35 1.75 -10.36
CA LYS A 21 5.59 1.86 -11.13
C LYS A 21 6.82 1.51 -10.28
N ALA A 22 6.92 2.08 -9.07
CA ALA A 22 8.01 1.80 -8.15
C ALA A 22 8.03 0.32 -7.71
N ALA A 23 6.87 -0.26 -7.38
CA ALA A 23 6.76 -1.66 -7.00
C ALA A 23 7.26 -2.59 -8.13
N ARG A 24 6.81 -2.37 -9.37
CA ARG A 24 7.25 -3.13 -10.55
C ARG A 24 8.75 -3.00 -10.82
N ALA A 25 9.30 -1.80 -10.66
CA ALA A 25 10.73 -1.55 -10.88
C ALA A 25 11.65 -2.37 -9.95
N THR A 26 11.15 -2.82 -8.79
CA THR A 26 11.91 -3.72 -7.91
C THR A 26 12.08 -5.13 -8.46
N GLY A 27 11.26 -5.54 -9.43
CA GLY A 27 11.17 -6.91 -9.94
C GLY A 27 10.59 -7.93 -8.95
N ARG A 28 10.16 -7.50 -7.76
CA ARG A 28 9.65 -8.35 -6.67
C ARG A 28 8.12 -8.37 -6.58
N PHE A 29 7.44 -7.45 -7.27
CA PHE A 29 5.99 -7.33 -7.27
C PHE A 29 5.44 -7.48 -8.69
N GLU A 30 4.30 -8.12 -8.78
CA GLU A 30 3.49 -8.20 -9.99
C GLU A 30 2.12 -7.59 -9.70
N ILE A 31 1.72 -6.59 -10.50
CA ILE A 31 0.40 -6.02 -10.39
C ILE A 31 -0.55 -6.86 -11.23
N THR A 32 -1.34 -7.71 -10.60
CA THR A 32 -2.25 -8.66 -11.26
C THR A 32 -3.61 -8.03 -11.55
N THR A 33 -4.07 -7.14 -10.66
CA THR A 33 -5.36 -6.47 -10.82
C THR A 33 -5.35 -5.06 -10.26
N CYS A 34 -6.35 -4.27 -10.60
CA CYS A 34 -6.52 -2.91 -10.09
C CYS A 34 -7.98 -2.56 -9.82
N PHE A 35 -8.18 -1.64 -8.86
CA PHE A 35 -9.48 -1.11 -8.51
C PHE A 35 -9.47 0.40 -8.27
N ALA A 36 -10.44 1.07 -8.85
CA ALA A 36 -10.90 2.42 -8.53
C ALA A 36 -12.41 2.49 -8.75
N ARG A 37 -13.08 3.47 -8.18
CA ARG A 37 -14.55 3.63 -8.32
C ARG A 37 -14.98 3.91 -9.78
N THR A 38 -14.17 4.65 -10.51
CA THR A 38 -14.44 5.06 -11.89
C THR A 38 -13.96 3.99 -12.89
N PRO A 39 -14.84 3.41 -13.72
CA PRO A 39 -14.48 2.38 -14.69
C PRO A 39 -13.39 2.80 -15.69
N GLU A 40 -13.48 4.03 -16.19
CA GLU A 40 -12.52 4.59 -17.16
C GLU A 40 -11.10 4.64 -16.56
N THR A 41 -10.99 5.06 -15.29
CA THR A 41 -9.71 5.10 -14.57
C THR A 41 -9.11 3.70 -14.42
N ARG A 42 -9.94 2.68 -14.18
CA ARG A 42 -9.48 1.28 -14.10
C ARG A 42 -8.93 0.80 -15.44
N GLN A 43 -9.68 1.03 -16.51
CA GLN A 43 -9.30 0.59 -17.85
C GLN A 43 -8.02 1.27 -18.33
N GLU A 44 -7.91 2.58 -18.11
CA GLU A 44 -6.70 3.34 -18.45
C GLU A 44 -5.48 2.79 -17.69
N PHE A 45 -5.59 2.62 -16.38
CA PHE A 45 -4.50 2.06 -15.58
C PHE A 45 -4.14 0.63 -16.01
N ALA A 46 -5.14 -0.22 -16.20
CA ALA A 46 -4.93 -1.60 -16.60
C ALA A 46 -4.22 -1.71 -17.95
N SER A 47 -4.56 -0.84 -18.92
CA SER A 47 -3.89 -0.81 -20.23
C SER A 47 -2.43 -0.38 -20.14
N GLN A 48 -2.09 0.55 -19.22
CA GLN A 48 -0.72 1.03 -19.01
C GLN A 48 0.16 0.01 -18.25
N VAL A 49 -0.43 -0.71 -17.31
CA VAL A 49 0.29 -1.62 -16.42
C VAL A 49 0.30 -3.05 -16.95
N GLY A 50 -0.71 -3.44 -17.72
CA GLY A 50 -0.91 -4.79 -18.24
C GLY A 50 -1.52 -5.72 -17.20
N CYS A 51 -2.52 -5.25 -16.43
CA CYS A 51 -3.20 -6.03 -15.39
C CYS A 51 -4.72 -6.13 -15.65
N ALA A 52 -5.40 -6.99 -14.89
CA ALA A 52 -6.86 -7.08 -14.89
C ALA A 52 -7.51 -5.89 -14.16
N THR A 53 -8.82 -5.73 -14.31
CA THR A 53 -9.62 -4.76 -13.54
C THR A 53 -10.65 -5.47 -12.69
N ALA A 54 -10.79 -5.08 -11.42
CA ALA A 54 -11.88 -5.50 -10.57
C ALA A 54 -13.02 -4.45 -10.59
N SER A 55 -14.26 -4.89 -10.54
CA SER A 55 -15.43 -4.00 -10.50
C SER A 55 -15.71 -3.44 -9.11
N SER A 56 -15.23 -4.09 -8.07
CA SER A 56 -15.39 -3.71 -6.66
C SER A 56 -14.15 -4.05 -5.84
N LEU A 57 -14.04 -3.49 -4.64
CA LEU A 57 -13.01 -3.87 -3.67
C LEU A 57 -13.19 -5.32 -3.23
N GLU A 58 -14.43 -5.76 -3.03
CA GLU A 58 -14.75 -7.15 -2.71
C GLU A 58 -14.21 -8.13 -3.76
N GLY A 59 -14.33 -7.77 -5.05
CA GLY A 59 -13.75 -8.57 -6.14
C GLY A 59 -12.23 -8.68 -6.08
N VAL A 60 -11.54 -7.64 -5.60
CA VAL A 60 -10.09 -7.70 -5.33
C VAL A 60 -9.78 -8.63 -4.15
N LEU A 61 -10.54 -8.50 -3.07
CA LEU A 61 -10.30 -9.24 -1.82
C LEU A 61 -10.60 -10.73 -1.94
N SER A 62 -11.59 -11.10 -2.75
CA SER A 62 -11.96 -12.50 -3.02
C SER A 62 -11.08 -13.17 -4.07
N ASP A 63 -10.24 -12.44 -4.78
CA ASP A 63 -9.34 -12.99 -5.80
C ASP A 63 -8.21 -13.81 -5.13
N PRO A 64 -8.12 -15.13 -5.37
CA PRO A 64 -7.07 -15.97 -4.80
C PRO A 64 -5.68 -15.65 -5.34
N ASP A 65 -5.59 -15.01 -6.50
CA ASP A 65 -4.33 -14.59 -7.09
C ASP A 65 -3.77 -13.27 -6.53
N VAL A 66 -4.52 -12.59 -5.67
CA VAL A 66 -4.05 -11.40 -4.96
C VAL A 66 -3.53 -11.80 -3.58
N GLU A 67 -2.26 -11.49 -3.29
CA GLU A 67 -1.61 -11.71 -2.00
C GLU A 67 -1.52 -10.42 -1.18
N ALA A 68 -1.40 -9.27 -1.85
CA ALA A 68 -1.22 -7.98 -1.20
C ALA A 68 -1.94 -6.85 -1.93
N LEU A 69 -2.25 -5.78 -1.21
CA LEU A 69 -2.81 -4.54 -1.74
C LEU A 69 -1.81 -3.39 -1.65
N LEU A 70 -1.70 -2.60 -2.72
CA LEU A 70 -1.09 -1.26 -2.72
C LEU A 70 -2.22 -0.24 -2.64
N VAL A 71 -2.41 0.38 -1.48
CA VAL A 71 -3.54 1.28 -1.20
C VAL A 71 -3.09 2.74 -1.27
N ALA A 72 -3.63 3.47 -2.25
CA ALA A 72 -3.40 4.89 -2.47
C ALA A 72 -4.73 5.65 -2.70
N THR A 73 -5.69 5.36 -1.86
CA THR A 73 -7.03 5.95 -1.85
C THR A 73 -7.09 7.23 -1.00
N SER A 74 -8.28 7.80 -0.82
CA SER A 74 -8.50 8.86 0.16
C SER A 74 -8.30 8.32 1.58
N HIS A 75 -7.72 9.12 2.47
CA HIS A 75 -7.32 8.71 3.81
C HIS A 75 -8.49 8.19 4.67
N GLN A 76 -9.71 8.70 4.42
CA GLN A 76 -10.93 8.26 5.13
C GLN A 76 -11.27 6.77 4.90
N SER A 77 -10.85 6.20 3.76
CA SER A 77 -11.13 4.80 3.44
C SER A 77 -10.04 3.83 3.88
N HIS A 78 -8.92 4.32 4.42
CA HIS A 78 -7.78 3.45 4.76
C HIS A 78 -8.14 2.40 5.80
N ARG A 79 -8.81 2.80 6.91
CA ARG A 79 -9.23 1.88 7.96
C ARG A 79 -10.08 0.74 7.39
N GLU A 80 -11.17 1.09 6.69
CA GLU A 80 -12.11 0.10 6.14
C GLU A 80 -11.41 -0.87 5.17
N ILE A 81 -10.51 -0.35 4.31
CA ILE A 81 -9.76 -1.19 3.37
C ILE A 81 -8.80 -2.13 4.11
N ILE A 82 -8.13 -1.64 5.16
CA ILE A 82 -7.20 -2.46 5.95
C ILE A 82 -7.94 -3.56 6.69
N GLU A 83 -9.05 -3.24 7.35
CA GLU A 83 -9.88 -4.21 8.07
C GLU A 83 -10.42 -5.28 7.10
N ALA A 84 -10.98 -4.88 5.96
CA ALA A 84 -11.46 -5.81 4.95
C ALA A 84 -10.34 -6.68 4.33
N ALA A 85 -9.15 -6.11 4.13
CA ALA A 85 -7.99 -6.87 3.67
C ALA A 85 -7.51 -7.88 4.71
N ALA A 86 -7.51 -7.50 6.00
CA ALA A 86 -7.19 -8.37 7.11
C ALA A 86 -8.15 -9.57 7.19
N ASP A 87 -9.46 -9.32 7.09
CA ASP A 87 -10.49 -10.37 7.07
C ASP A 87 -10.31 -11.34 5.88
N ALA A 88 -9.82 -10.83 4.75
CA ALA A 88 -9.50 -11.64 3.56
C ALA A 88 -8.08 -12.26 3.58
N GLY A 89 -7.29 -12.05 4.65
CA GLY A 89 -5.93 -12.56 4.77
C GLY A 89 -4.92 -11.93 3.80
N LYS A 90 -5.20 -10.72 3.28
CA LYS A 90 -4.33 -10.02 2.33
C LYS A 90 -3.40 -9.04 3.02
N HIS A 91 -2.12 -9.05 2.65
CA HIS A 91 -1.15 -8.06 3.12
C HIS A 91 -1.47 -6.67 2.58
N VAL A 92 -1.08 -5.61 3.31
CA VAL A 92 -1.39 -4.22 2.91
C VAL A 92 -0.16 -3.33 2.98
N PHE A 93 0.14 -2.66 1.87
CA PHE A 93 0.91 -1.43 1.87
C PHE A 93 -0.07 -0.26 1.67
N VAL A 94 -0.14 0.67 2.62
CA VAL A 94 -1.04 1.82 2.58
C VAL A 94 -0.26 3.12 2.60
N GLU A 95 -0.71 4.10 1.83
CA GLU A 95 -0.12 5.44 1.86
C GLU A 95 -0.39 6.17 3.17
N LYS A 96 0.52 7.10 3.44
CA LYS A 96 0.41 7.98 4.62
C LYS A 96 -0.69 9.05 4.43
N PRO A 97 -1.33 9.52 5.52
CA PRO A 97 -1.28 8.95 6.87
C PRO A 97 -1.99 7.59 6.92
N LEU A 98 -1.66 6.78 7.92
CA LEU A 98 -2.34 5.49 8.13
C LEU A 98 -3.86 5.68 8.22
N THR A 99 -4.29 6.61 9.10
CA THR A 99 -5.68 7.01 9.31
C THR A 99 -5.75 8.49 9.71
N LEU A 100 -6.96 9.01 9.89
CA LEU A 100 -7.21 10.40 10.31
C LEU A 100 -7.39 10.56 11.82
N SER A 101 -7.60 9.48 12.56
CA SER A 101 -7.70 9.46 14.01
C SER A 101 -6.80 8.39 14.62
N VAL A 102 -6.42 8.56 15.88
CA VAL A 102 -5.66 7.55 16.64
C VAL A 102 -6.49 6.29 16.87
N GLU A 103 -7.78 6.44 17.08
CA GLU A 103 -8.72 5.34 17.28
C GLU A 103 -8.78 4.44 16.03
N ASP A 104 -8.99 5.03 14.85
CA ASP A 104 -9.00 4.29 13.59
C ASP A 104 -7.66 3.62 13.32
N GLY A 105 -6.55 4.30 13.64
CA GLY A 105 -5.21 3.74 13.50
C GLY A 105 -4.98 2.51 14.38
N ARG A 106 -5.44 2.55 15.62
CA ARG A 106 -5.38 1.40 16.53
C ARG A 106 -6.24 0.24 16.04
N ALA A 107 -7.47 0.51 15.58
CA ALA A 107 -8.36 -0.50 15.02
C ALA A 107 -7.73 -1.18 13.79
N ALA A 108 -7.18 -0.42 12.85
CA ALA A 108 -6.53 -0.95 11.67
C ALA A 108 -5.29 -1.81 12.00
N VAL A 109 -4.46 -1.38 12.95
CA VAL A 109 -3.30 -2.15 13.40
C VAL A 109 -3.74 -3.44 14.09
N GLN A 110 -4.73 -3.36 14.99
CA GLN A 110 -5.26 -4.53 15.70
C GLN A 110 -5.86 -5.57 14.74
N ALA A 111 -6.59 -5.15 13.71
CA ALA A 111 -7.11 -6.04 12.69
C ALA A 111 -5.99 -6.77 11.95
N ALA A 112 -4.95 -6.04 11.53
CA ALA A 112 -3.80 -6.63 10.84
C ALA A 112 -3.03 -7.62 11.73
N GLU A 113 -2.80 -7.28 13.00
CA GLU A 113 -2.15 -8.17 13.97
C GLU A 113 -2.95 -9.43 14.23
N THR A 114 -4.28 -9.30 14.43
CA THR A 114 -5.17 -10.43 14.67
C THR A 114 -5.20 -11.39 13.49
N ALA A 115 -5.22 -10.87 12.27
CA ALA A 115 -5.19 -11.66 11.06
C ALA A 115 -3.79 -12.20 10.67
N GLY A 116 -2.73 -11.72 11.34
CA GLY A 116 -1.35 -12.11 11.04
C GLY A 116 -0.84 -11.61 9.70
N ILE A 117 -1.45 -10.54 9.15
CA ILE A 117 -1.01 -9.94 7.89
C ILE A 117 0.08 -8.88 8.11
N VAL A 118 0.86 -8.62 7.06
CA VAL A 118 1.80 -7.50 7.06
C VAL A 118 1.06 -6.23 6.71
N LEU A 119 1.09 -5.24 7.61
CA LEU A 119 0.63 -3.88 7.37
C LEU A 119 1.83 -2.92 7.32
N GLN A 120 2.08 -2.31 6.19
CA GLN A 120 3.17 -1.36 5.98
C GLN A 120 2.63 0.00 5.58
N VAL A 121 3.06 1.06 6.28
CA VAL A 121 2.71 2.45 5.92
C VAL A 121 3.79 3.08 5.05
N GLY A 122 3.39 3.82 4.03
CA GLY A 122 4.23 4.48 3.03
C GLY A 122 5.01 5.69 3.55
N HIS A 123 5.85 5.50 4.55
CA HIS A 123 6.78 6.52 5.06
C HIS A 123 8.10 6.51 4.28
N GLN A 124 8.05 6.66 2.95
CA GLN A 124 9.20 6.54 2.05
C GLN A 124 10.35 7.49 2.40
N ARG A 125 10.07 8.69 2.94
CA ARG A 125 11.11 9.65 3.34
C ARG A 125 12.08 9.09 4.38
N ARG A 126 11.63 8.18 5.26
CA ARG A 126 12.50 7.48 6.22
C ARG A 126 13.60 6.64 5.55
N ARG A 127 13.44 6.32 4.27
CA ARG A 127 14.39 5.52 3.48
C ARG A 127 15.34 6.35 2.63
N LEU A 128 15.10 7.67 2.52
CA LEU A 128 15.98 8.56 1.75
C LEU A 128 17.36 8.68 2.43
N PRO A 129 18.46 8.62 1.65
CA PRO A 129 19.80 8.73 2.20
C PRO A 129 20.00 9.97 3.08
N ALA A 130 19.52 11.14 2.63
CA ALA A 130 19.62 12.37 3.40
C ALA A 130 18.92 12.30 4.78
N HIS A 131 17.74 11.67 4.87
CA HIS A 131 17.04 11.53 6.15
C HIS A 131 17.71 10.49 7.06
N ARG A 132 18.35 9.48 6.49
CA ARG A 132 19.14 8.51 7.24
C ARG A 132 20.41 9.17 7.80
N GLU A 133 21.06 10.02 7.00
CA GLU A 133 22.22 10.79 7.43
C GLU A 133 21.84 11.79 8.53
N MET A 134 20.76 12.56 8.35
CA MET A 134 20.26 13.45 9.41
C MET A 134 20.04 12.70 10.73
N ARG A 135 19.43 11.52 10.66
CA ARG A 135 19.22 10.68 11.84
C ARG A 135 20.55 10.25 12.47
N HIS A 136 21.53 9.85 11.66
CA HIS A 136 22.86 9.48 12.13
C HIS A 136 23.54 10.63 12.85
N LEU A 137 23.53 11.84 12.29
CA LEU A 137 24.10 13.05 12.90
C LEU A 137 23.45 13.41 14.25
N ILE A 138 22.12 13.19 14.37
CA ILE A 138 21.42 13.35 15.65
C ILE A 138 21.86 12.31 16.67
N GLU A 139 21.82 11.03 16.27
CA GLU A 139 22.14 9.90 17.17
C GLU A 139 23.62 9.86 17.60
N SER A 140 24.54 10.36 16.75
CA SER A 140 25.96 10.47 17.07
C SER A 140 26.31 11.67 17.96
N GLY A 141 25.41 12.64 18.12
CA GLY A 141 25.65 13.88 18.86
C GLY A 141 26.48 14.92 18.10
N GLU A 142 26.81 14.69 16.83
CA GLU A 142 27.62 15.62 16.03
C GLU A 142 27.00 17.01 15.87
N ILE A 143 25.67 17.10 15.93
CA ILE A 143 24.93 18.38 15.85
C ILE A 143 24.45 18.88 17.21
N GLY A 144 24.91 18.30 18.32
CA GLY A 144 24.53 18.65 19.68
C GLY A 144 23.18 18.05 20.12
N ASP A 145 22.71 18.48 21.29
CA ASP A 145 21.42 18.05 21.83
C ASP A 145 20.28 18.80 21.13
N ILE A 146 19.22 18.06 20.78
CA ILE A 146 18.01 18.60 20.10
C ILE A 146 16.81 18.44 21.03
#